data_3f6ee68c54113e9c701d12fce6d78701
#
_entry.id   3f6ee68c54113e9c701d12fce6d78701
#
_cell.length_a   1.000
_cell.length_b   1.000
_cell.length_c   1.000
_cell.angle_alpha   90.00
_cell.angle_beta   90.00
_cell.angle_gamma   90.00
#
_symmetry.space_group_name_H-M   'P 1'
#
loop_
_entity.id
_entity.type
_entity.pdbx_description
1 polymer ?
#
loop_
_entity_poly.entity_id
_entity_poly.type
_entity_poly.pdbx_seq_one_letter_code
_entity_poly.pdbx_strand_id
1 'polypeptide(L)' 'MNVEEMKARLRALLHQRDMLAYEHASLELFDLIEEVDEEIQELQKEIRKIA' A
#
# COMPACT_ATOMS: atom_id res chain seq x y z
N MET A 1 -2.07 -3.09 -16.75
CA MET A 1 -2.40 -1.95 -15.86
C MET A 1 -1.55 -0.76 -16.25
N ASN A 2 -2.15 0.40 -16.45
CA ASN A 2 -1.39 1.59 -16.83
C ASN A 2 -0.90 2.35 -15.59
N VAL A 3 -0.04 3.34 -15.79
CA VAL A 3 0.59 4.07 -14.69
C VAL A 3 -0.44 4.79 -13.83
N GLU A 4 -1.47 5.34 -14.46
CA GLU A 4 -2.51 6.06 -13.71
C GLU A 4 -3.30 5.11 -12.78
N GLU A 5 -3.59 3.91 -13.26
CA GLU A 5 -4.25 2.91 -12.44
C GLU A 5 -3.36 2.45 -11.30
N MET A 6 -2.07 2.28 -11.57
CA MET A 6 -1.11 1.92 -10.53
C MET A 6 -1.01 2.99 -9.46
N LYS A 7 -0.97 4.25 -9.85
CA LYS A 7 -0.93 5.35 -8.90
C LYS A 7 -2.19 5.45 -8.07
N ALA A 8 -3.35 5.21 -8.70
CA ALA A 8 -4.61 5.20 -7.97
C ALA A 8 -4.65 4.08 -6.94
N ARG A 9 -4.19 2.89 -7.33
CA ARG A 9 -4.11 1.77 -6.40
C ARG A 9 -3.14 2.05 -5.27
N LEU A 10 -2.01 2.68 -5.58
CA LEU A 10 -1.04 3.05 -4.56
C LEU A 10 -1.64 4.01 -3.53
N ARG A 11 -2.38 5.02 -4.00
CA ARG A 11 -3.04 5.95 -3.08
C ARG A 11 -4.07 5.23 -2.20
N ALA A 12 -4.82 4.29 -2.77
CA ALA A 12 -5.78 3.52 -2.01
C ALA A 12 -5.10 2.67 -0.94
N LEU A 13 -3.98 2.04 -1.27
CA LEU A 13 -3.22 1.24 -0.31
C LEU A 13 -2.62 2.09 0.80
N LEU A 14 -2.10 3.26 0.46
CA LEU A 14 -1.56 4.18 1.47
C LEU A 14 -2.65 4.64 2.43
N HIS A 15 -3.82 4.93 1.91
CA HIS A 15 -4.96 5.31 2.73
C HIS A 15 -5.39 4.16 3.64
N GLN A 16 -5.45 2.95 3.10
CA GLN A 16 -5.80 1.77 3.87
C GLN A 16 -4.80 1.53 5.01
N ARG A 17 -3.51 1.67 4.71
CA ARG A 17 -2.49 1.53 5.73
C ARG A 17 -2.66 2.56 6.85
N ASP A 18 -2.92 3.81 6.49
CA ASP A 18 -3.14 4.86 7.47
C ASP A 18 -4.34 4.57 8.36
N MET A 19 -5.43 4.09 7.76
CA MET A 19 -6.62 3.74 8.51
C MET A 19 -6.36 2.61 9.49
N LEU A 20 -5.65 1.57 9.06
CA LEU A 20 -5.31 0.45 9.92
C LEU A 20 -4.40 0.87 11.07
N ALA A 21 -3.42 1.72 10.79
CA ALA A 21 -2.51 2.19 11.82
C ALA A 21 -3.20 3.09 12.84
N TYR A 22 -4.23 3.80 12.42
CA TYR A 22 -4.95 4.71 13.28
C TYR A 22 -5.91 3.98 14.23
N GLU A 23 -6.56 2.91 13.74
CA GLU A 23 -7.65 2.29 14.50
C GLU A 23 -7.21 1.48 15.71
N HIS A 24 -6.21 0.61 15.57
CA HIS A 24 -5.78 -0.24 16.70
C HIS A 24 -4.36 -0.76 16.53
N ALA A 25 -3.61 -0.76 17.62
CA ALA A 25 -2.29 -1.38 17.66
C ALA A 25 -2.43 -2.82 18.20
N SER A 26 -2.86 -3.75 17.36
CA SER A 26 -2.89 -5.16 17.72
C SER A 26 -1.88 -5.94 16.85
N LEU A 27 -1.46 -7.10 17.34
CA LEU A 27 -0.52 -7.94 16.59
C LEU A 27 -1.11 -8.39 15.26
N GLU A 28 -2.40 -8.66 15.24
CA GLU A 28 -3.09 -9.06 14.01
C GLU A 28 -3.08 -7.95 12.96
N LEU A 29 -3.22 -6.71 13.41
CA LEU A 29 -3.17 -5.57 12.51
C LEU A 29 -1.77 -5.32 11.98
N PHE A 30 -0.74 -5.62 12.76
CA PHE A 30 0.63 -5.50 12.27
C PHE A 30 0.88 -6.38 11.06
N ASP A 31 0.36 -7.61 11.08
CA ASP A 31 0.49 -8.49 9.93
C ASP A 31 -0.18 -7.93 8.69
N LEU A 32 -1.38 -7.38 8.85
CA LEU A 32 -2.09 -6.76 7.74
C LEU A 32 -1.36 -5.53 7.22
N ILE A 33 -0.79 -4.73 8.11
CA ILE A 33 -0.02 -3.55 7.73
C ILE A 33 1.22 -3.97 6.94
N GLU A 34 1.90 -5.04 7.36
CA GLU A 34 3.05 -5.55 6.62
C GLU A 34 2.68 -5.99 5.21
N GLU A 35 1.57 -6.68 5.05
CA GLU A 35 1.10 -7.11 3.73
C GLU A 35 0.81 -5.91 2.82
N VAL A 36 0.14 -4.92 3.37
CA VAL A 36 -0.15 -3.69 2.62
C VAL A 36 1.13 -2.96 2.25
N ASP A 37 2.08 -2.88 3.17
CA ASP A 37 3.38 -2.25 2.91
C ASP A 37 4.13 -2.96 1.79
N GLU A 38 4.11 -4.29 1.76
CA GLU A 38 4.75 -5.05 0.69
C GLU A 38 4.14 -4.73 -0.66
N GLU A 39 2.82 -4.66 -0.74
CA GLU A 39 2.14 -4.30 -1.97
C GLU A 39 2.49 -2.88 -2.41
N ILE A 40 2.57 -1.96 -1.46
CA ILE A 40 2.95 -0.59 -1.73
C ILE A 40 4.36 -0.54 -2.32
N GLN A 41 5.30 -1.26 -1.74
CA GLN A 41 6.67 -1.28 -2.22
C GLN A 41 6.77 -1.87 -3.63
N GLU A 42 6.05 -2.94 -3.90
CA GLU A 42 6.05 -3.54 -5.21
C GLU A 42 5.47 -2.60 -6.28
N LEU A 43 4.38 -1.93 -5.96
CA LEU A 43 3.79 -0.95 -6.87
C LEU A 43 4.73 0.21 -7.14
N GLN A 44 5.41 0.69 -6.10
CA GLN A 44 6.39 1.76 -6.26
C GLN A 44 7.53 1.35 -7.18
N LYS A 45 7.99 0.12 -7.05
CA LYS A 45 9.04 -0.40 -7.93
C LYS A 45 8.57 -0.46 -9.38
N GLU A 46 7.36 -0.94 -9.60
CA GLU A 46 6.81 -1.04 -10.94
C GLU A 46 6.60 0.32 -11.58
N ILE A 47 6.09 1.27 -10.82
CA ILE A 47 5.92 2.63 -11.31
C ILE A 47 7.26 3.24 -11.72
N ARG A 48 8.30 3.01 -10.92
CA ARG A 48 9.64 3.51 -11.25
C ARG A 48 10.19 2.92 -12.54
N LYS A 49 9.87 1.66 -12.82
CA LYS A 49 10.32 1.01 -14.04
C LYS A 49 9.67 1.60 -15.29
N ILE A 50 8.42 2.03 -15.16
CA ILE A 50 7.64 2.53 -16.27
C ILE A 50 7.83 4.04 -16.46
N ALA A 51 7.99 4.77 -15.38
CA ALA A 51 8.05 6.23 -15.41
C ALA A 51 9.40 6.78 -15.85
#